data_dd8c3b09a6c1728f9a10205218b0caa5
#
_entry.id   dd8c3b09a6c1728f9a10205218b0caa5
#
_cell.length_a   1.000
_cell.length_b   1.000
_cell.length_c   1.000
_cell.angle_alpha   90.00
_cell.angle_beta   90.00
_cell.angle_gamma   90.00
#
_symmetry.space_group_name_H-M   'P 1'
#
loop_
_entity.id
_entity.type
_entity.pdbx_description
1 polymer ?
#
loop_
_entity_poly.entity_id
_entity_poly.type
_entity_poly.pdbx_seq_one_letter_code
_entity_poly.pdbx_strand_id
1 'polypeptide(L)'
;MHPPEDRKIHKTRRNFLGQALTAAGTAIAAPSLLNQATAAQTGKPAAAGQGEISVTLNINGKQQTLALEPRVTVLDTLRERLGLTGSKKGCDHGQCGAYTVLVDGQRVYSCLALAVMQEGKQIVTVEGLAKGDVLHPVQAAFIENDGFQCGYCTPGQICASVALLDEVKRGCASAVTADLANIPQLTNLNDAEIKERLSGNLCRCSAYNGIVAAVQQVTGQAPPSPAAAMLVHEAGGAA
;
A
#
# COMPACT_ATOMS: atom_id res chain seq x y z
N MET A 1 11.78 -45.64 -49.00
CA MET A 1 12.44 -45.08 -47.82
C MET A 1 11.52 -44.00 -47.30
N HIS A 2 10.74 -44.28 -46.22
CA HIS A 2 9.91 -43.27 -45.54
C HIS A 2 10.73 -42.67 -44.36
N PRO A 3 10.64 -41.36 -44.13
CA PRO A 3 11.28 -40.73 -42.99
C PRO A 3 10.52 -41.09 -41.70
N PRO A 4 11.18 -41.14 -40.54
CA PRO A 4 10.54 -41.51 -39.28
C PRO A 4 9.60 -40.43 -38.79
N GLU A 5 8.40 -40.83 -38.38
CA GLU A 5 7.38 -39.98 -37.78
C GLU A 5 7.84 -39.40 -36.44
N ASP A 6 7.74 -38.08 -36.30
CA ASP A 6 7.95 -37.33 -35.07
C ASP A 6 6.93 -37.76 -34.00
N ARG A 7 7.39 -38.50 -33.00
CA ARG A 7 6.59 -38.97 -31.86
C ARG A 7 6.34 -37.80 -30.91
N LYS A 8 5.22 -37.11 -31.11
CA LYS A 8 4.75 -36.06 -30.16
C LYS A 8 4.56 -36.69 -28.79
N ILE A 9 5.39 -36.25 -27.83
CA ILE A 9 5.28 -36.67 -26.43
C ILE A 9 4.03 -36.00 -25.84
N HIS A 10 2.94 -36.72 -25.72
CA HIS A 10 1.75 -36.31 -24.98
C HIS A 10 2.10 -36.21 -23.50
N LYS A 11 2.18 -34.99 -22.98
CA LYS A 11 2.32 -34.70 -21.55
C LYS A 11 1.02 -35.09 -20.84
N THR A 12 0.92 -36.33 -20.36
CA THR A 12 -0.22 -36.76 -19.56
C THR A 12 -0.09 -36.26 -18.10
N ARG A 13 -1.24 -36.02 -17.41
CA ARG A 13 -1.28 -35.64 -15.99
C ARG A 13 -0.43 -36.55 -15.10
N ARG A 14 -0.28 -37.82 -15.47
CA ARG A 14 0.54 -38.82 -14.76
C ARG A 14 2.03 -38.52 -14.82
N ASN A 15 2.53 -38.02 -15.96
CA ASN A 15 3.94 -37.64 -16.12
C ASN A 15 4.26 -36.34 -15.37
N PHE A 16 3.29 -35.43 -15.26
CA PHE A 16 3.43 -34.22 -14.46
C PHE A 16 3.54 -34.52 -12.95
N LEU A 17 2.68 -35.42 -12.45
CA LEU A 17 2.72 -35.82 -11.05
C LEU A 17 4.00 -36.60 -10.70
N GLY A 18 4.54 -37.42 -11.61
CA GLY A 18 5.80 -38.09 -11.42
C GLY A 18 7.00 -37.15 -11.32
N GLN A 19 7.02 -36.09 -12.13
CA GLN A 19 8.06 -35.06 -12.08
C GLN A 19 7.96 -34.16 -10.83
N ALA A 20 6.75 -33.88 -10.35
CA ALA A 20 6.53 -33.12 -9.12
C ALA A 20 7.01 -33.89 -7.86
N LEU A 21 6.83 -35.20 -7.82
CA LEU A 21 7.28 -36.06 -6.72
C LEU A 21 8.83 -36.19 -6.65
N THR A 22 9.50 -36.23 -7.80
CA THR A 22 10.99 -36.26 -7.84
C THR A 22 11.59 -34.93 -7.42
N ALA A 23 10.94 -33.76 -7.74
CA ALA A 23 11.37 -32.44 -7.30
C ALA A 23 11.18 -32.24 -5.79
N ALA A 24 10.12 -32.80 -5.18
CA ALA A 24 9.89 -32.72 -3.75
C ALA A 24 10.88 -33.58 -2.93
N GLY A 25 11.30 -34.72 -3.48
CA GLY A 25 12.26 -35.63 -2.80
C GLY A 25 13.68 -35.06 -2.66
N THR A 26 14.11 -34.18 -3.54
CA THR A 26 15.43 -33.52 -3.47
C THR A 26 15.47 -32.32 -2.52
N ALA A 27 14.29 -31.72 -2.16
CA ALA A 27 14.22 -30.60 -1.23
C ALA A 27 14.41 -31.02 0.26
N ILE A 28 14.25 -32.31 0.60
CA ILE A 28 14.35 -32.77 1.99
C ILE A 28 15.83 -33.06 2.40
N ALA A 29 16.74 -33.15 1.44
CA ALA A 29 18.13 -33.55 1.71
C ALA A 29 19.14 -32.40 1.91
N ALA A 30 18.71 -31.13 1.84
CA ALA A 30 19.61 -29.97 1.98
C ALA A 30 19.08 -28.86 2.90
N PRO A 31 18.96 -29.10 4.23
CA PRO A 31 18.60 -28.02 5.16
C PRO A 31 19.72 -27.00 5.42
N SER A 32 20.95 -27.27 4.96
CA SER A 32 22.13 -26.43 5.27
C SER A 32 22.43 -25.33 4.26
N LEU A 33 21.87 -25.35 3.06
CA LEU A 33 22.14 -24.34 2.03
C LEU A 33 21.15 -23.16 2.04
N LEU A 34 19.96 -23.28 2.66
CA LEU A 34 18.98 -22.21 2.76
C LEU A 34 19.29 -21.19 3.87
N ASN A 35 20.15 -21.54 4.83
CA ASN A 35 20.47 -20.64 5.95
C ASN A 35 21.64 -19.67 5.65
N GLN A 36 22.27 -19.76 4.47
CA GLN A 36 23.34 -18.83 4.05
C GLN A 36 22.84 -17.66 3.20
N ALA A 37 21.58 -17.68 2.74
CA ALA A 37 21.02 -16.62 1.90
C ALA A 37 20.44 -15.43 2.69
N THR A 38 20.26 -15.55 4.01
CA THR A 38 19.66 -14.48 4.85
C THR A 38 20.67 -13.62 5.61
N ALA A 39 21.97 -13.89 5.52
CA ALA A 39 23.00 -13.18 6.29
C ALA A 39 23.83 -12.15 5.51
N ALA A 40 23.45 -11.79 4.29
CA ALA A 40 24.27 -10.89 3.47
C ALA A 40 23.46 -9.79 2.79
N GLN A 41 22.79 -8.93 3.57
CA GLN A 41 22.30 -7.65 3.06
C GLN A 41 22.68 -6.47 3.97
N THR A 42 23.87 -6.51 4.58
CA THR A 42 24.58 -5.27 4.90
C THR A 42 25.48 -4.97 3.70
N GLY A 43 24.86 -4.80 2.54
CA GLY A 43 25.57 -4.47 1.31
C GLY A 43 26.12 -3.05 1.41
N LYS A 44 27.44 -2.95 1.30
CA LYS A 44 28.14 -1.74 0.87
C LYS A 44 27.30 -1.12 -0.26
N PRO A 45 26.97 0.19 -0.22
CA PRO A 45 26.21 0.83 -1.29
C PRO A 45 26.85 0.49 -2.62
N ALA A 46 26.06 -0.03 -3.57
CA ALA A 46 26.53 -0.33 -4.90
C ALA A 46 27.13 0.97 -5.48
N ALA A 47 28.31 0.88 -6.09
CA ALA A 47 28.89 2.04 -6.77
C ALA A 47 27.87 2.56 -7.80
N ALA A 48 27.61 3.87 -7.77
CA ALA A 48 26.65 4.49 -8.67
C ALA A 48 27.03 4.20 -10.13
N GLY A 49 26.08 3.73 -10.95
CA GLY A 49 26.24 3.62 -12.39
C GLY A 49 26.36 5.01 -13.04
N GLN A 50 26.68 5.07 -14.32
CA GLN A 50 26.72 6.36 -15.03
C GLN A 50 25.33 7.01 -14.98
N GLY A 51 25.24 8.20 -14.36
CA GLY A 51 23.99 8.96 -14.20
C GLY A 51 23.24 8.68 -12.88
N GLU A 52 23.70 7.76 -12.04
CA GLU A 52 23.17 7.56 -10.70
C GLU A 52 23.83 8.49 -9.68
N ILE A 53 23.06 8.94 -8.70
CA ILE A 53 23.54 9.72 -7.56
C ILE A 53 23.25 8.97 -6.27
N SER A 54 24.06 9.22 -5.24
CA SER A 54 23.82 8.65 -3.92
C SER A 54 22.74 9.47 -3.21
N VAL A 55 21.65 8.83 -2.79
CA VAL A 55 20.52 9.43 -2.09
C VAL A 55 20.30 8.71 -0.76
N THR A 56 20.20 9.47 0.33
CA THR A 56 19.92 8.91 1.66
C THR A 56 18.47 9.23 2.06
N LEU A 57 17.64 8.19 2.16
CA LEU A 57 16.24 8.29 2.54
C LEU A 57 16.02 7.71 3.93
N ASN A 58 15.12 8.32 4.70
CA ASN A 58 14.67 7.77 5.97
C ASN A 58 13.28 7.14 5.79
N ILE A 59 13.23 5.82 5.74
CA ILE A 59 12.03 5.06 5.42
C ILE A 59 11.66 4.17 6.61
N ASN A 60 10.46 4.38 7.16
CA ASN A 60 9.97 3.65 8.32
C ASN A 60 10.96 3.69 9.51
N GLY A 61 11.59 4.84 9.73
CA GLY A 61 12.57 5.06 10.79
C GLY A 61 13.95 4.45 10.54
N LYS A 62 14.23 3.93 9.34
CA LYS A 62 15.52 3.37 8.95
C LYS A 62 16.15 4.21 7.84
N GLN A 63 17.41 4.59 8.00
CA GLN A 63 18.19 5.23 6.94
C GLN A 63 18.60 4.20 5.88
N GLN A 64 18.39 4.56 4.63
CA GLN A 64 18.74 3.77 3.45
C GLN A 64 19.51 4.65 2.46
N THR A 65 20.75 4.31 2.19
CA THR A 65 21.55 5.00 1.15
C THR A 65 21.54 4.16 -0.11
N LEU A 66 21.04 4.74 -1.20
CA LEU A 66 20.81 4.07 -2.47
C LEU A 66 21.48 4.85 -3.61
N ALA A 67 21.99 4.15 -4.60
CA ALA A 67 22.38 4.75 -5.88
C ALA A 67 21.14 4.75 -6.78
N LEU A 68 20.66 5.94 -7.16
CA LEU A 68 19.44 6.14 -7.92
C LEU A 68 19.65 7.12 -9.05
N GLU A 69 19.01 6.88 -10.20
CA GLU A 69 18.87 7.92 -11.21
C GLU A 69 17.98 9.06 -10.67
N PRO A 70 18.29 10.34 -10.97
CA PRO A 70 17.55 11.49 -10.43
C PRO A 70 16.03 11.48 -10.70
N ARG A 71 15.59 10.78 -11.75
CA ARG A 71 14.18 10.66 -12.16
C ARG A 71 13.41 9.55 -11.46
N VAL A 72 14.07 8.71 -10.65
CA VAL A 72 13.41 7.61 -9.96
C VAL A 72 12.42 8.14 -8.91
N THR A 73 11.20 7.61 -8.94
CA THR A 73 10.15 7.98 -8.00
C THR A 73 10.34 7.31 -6.64
N VAL A 74 9.72 7.88 -5.61
CA VAL A 74 9.63 7.22 -4.30
C VAL A 74 8.96 5.86 -4.44
N LEU A 75 7.89 5.74 -5.24
CA LEU A 75 7.18 4.48 -5.46
C LEU A 75 8.11 3.39 -6.01
N ASP A 76 8.87 3.70 -7.06
CA ASP A 76 9.81 2.74 -7.64
C ASP A 76 10.94 2.39 -6.68
N THR A 77 11.43 3.38 -5.93
CA THR A 77 12.43 3.14 -4.88
C THR A 77 11.94 2.17 -3.82
N LEU A 78 10.73 2.39 -3.29
CA LEU A 78 10.13 1.53 -2.28
C LEU A 78 9.95 0.10 -2.79
N ARG A 79 9.38 -0.05 -3.99
CA ARG A 79 9.00 -1.36 -4.52
C ARG A 79 10.16 -2.14 -5.14
N GLU A 80 10.94 -1.47 -6.02
CA GLU A 80 11.93 -2.14 -6.87
C GLU A 80 13.32 -2.20 -6.22
N ARG A 81 13.64 -1.27 -5.32
CA ARG A 81 14.95 -1.24 -4.65
C ARG A 81 14.91 -1.76 -3.22
N LEU A 82 13.81 -1.55 -2.50
CA LEU A 82 13.68 -1.89 -1.08
C LEU A 82 12.73 -3.06 -0.79
N GLY A 83 11.98 -3.53 -1.78
CA GLY A 83 11.02 -4.63 -1.62
C GLY A 83 9.81 -4.28 -0.74
N LEU A 84 9.57 -2.97 -0.46
CA LEU A 84 8.41 -2.49 0.27
C LEU A 84 7.21 -2.41 -0.69
N THR A 85 6.52 -3.53 -0.85
CA THR A 85 5.47 -3.70 -1.86
C THR A 85 4.07 -3.34 -1.38
N GLY A 86 3.92 -2.85 -0.16
CA GLY A 86 2.67 -2.36 0.41
C GLY A 86 2.07 -1.24 -0.44
N SER A 87 2.81 -0.18 -0.71
CA SER A 87 2.39 0.85 -1.68
C SER A 87 2.26 0.24 -3.08
N LYS A 88 1.07 0.35 -3.69
CA LYS A 88 0.75 -0.34 -4.95
C LYS A 88 0.90 0.57 -6.17
N LYS A 89 1.48 0.04 -7.24
CA LYS A 89 1.60 0.74 -8.52
C LYS A 89 0.30 0.54 -9.33
N GLY A 90 -0.67 1.45 -9.14
CA GLY A 90 -1.95 1.44 -9.86
C GLY A 90 -1.84 2.19 -11.19
N CYS A 91 -2.28 3.45 -11.23
CA CYS A 91 -2.25 4.28 -12.45
C CYS A 91 -0.86 4.84 -12.77
N ASP A 92 0.01 5.00 -11.79
CA ASP A 92 1.38 5.54 -11.90
C ASP A 92 1.48 7.00 -12.41
N HIS A 93 0.38 7.75 -12.31
CA HIS A 93 0.32 9.15 -12.75
C HIS A 93 -0.57 10.03 -11.85
N GLY A 94 -0.63 9.75 -10.55
CA GLY A 94 -1.23 10.64 -9.57
C GLY A 94 -2.75 10.59 -9.44
N GLN A 95 -3.46 9.60 -10.01
CA GLN A 95 -4.93 9.59 -10.04
C GLN A 95 -5.58 8.62 -9.03
N CYS A 96 -4.99 7.47 -8.76
CA CYS A 96 -5.68 6.41 -8.02
C CYS A 96 -5.39 6.39 -6.51
N GLY A 97 -4.34 7.02 -6.03
CA GLY A 97 -3.97 7.05 -4.62
C GLY A 97 -3.47 5.73 -4.01
N ALA A 98 -3.42 4.61 -4.77
CA ALA A 98 -2.99 3.31 -4.24
C ALA A 98 -1.53 3.28 -3.73
N TYR A 99 -0.77 4.28 -4.06
CA TYR A 99 0.64 4.52 -3.74
C TYR A 99 0.83 5.63 -2.69
N THR A 100 -0.21 6.06 -2.01
CA THR A 100 -0.10 7.09 -0.97
C THR A 100 0.81 6.64 0.16
N VAL A 101 1.77 7.48 0.52
CA VAL A 101 2.66 7.36 1.66
C VAL A 101 2.59 8.63 2.48
N LEU A 102 3.19 8.63 3.67
CA LEU A 102 3.34 9.83 4.49
C LEU A 102 4.78 10.35 4.36
N VAL A 103 4.94 11.61 4.02
CA VAL A 103 6.23 12.30 4.03
C VAL A 103 6.12 13.44 5.04
N ASP A 104 6.93 13.37 6.09
CA ASP A 104 6.84 14.29 7.25
C ASP A 104 5.41 14.42 7.80
N GLY A 105 4.69 13.29 7.84
CA GLY A 105 3.29 13.20 8.30
C GLY A 105 2.24 13.64 7.29
N GLN A 106 2.62 14.16 6.13
CA GLN A 106 1.68 14.58 5.08
C GLN A 106 1.50 13.49 4.04
N ARG A 107 0.26 13.34 3.52
CA ARG A 107 0.00 12.40 2.41
C ARG A 107 0.67 12.88 1.13
N VAL A 108 1.40 11.98 0.49
CA VAL A 108 2.08 12.24 -0.77
C VAL A 108 1.85 11.07 -1.73
N TYR A 109 1.61 11.38 -2.98
CA TYR A 109 1.54 10.38 -4.04
C TYR A 109 2.96 9.99 -4.48
N SER A 110 3.44 8.86 -3.99
CA SER A 110 4.82 8.42 -4.20
C SER A 110 5.19 8.19 -5.67
N CYS A 111 4.22 7.98 -6.55
CA CYS A 111 4.46 7.88 -8.01
C CYS A 111 4.81 9.22 -8.68
N LEU A 112 4.49 10.35 -8.03
CA LEU A 112 4.82 11.70 -8.52
C LEU A 112 5.96 12.37 -7.75
N ALA A 113 6.39 11.76 -6.64
CA ALA A 113 7.46 12.28 -5.81
C ALA A 113 8.81 11.69 -6.25
N LEU A 114 9.75 12.52 -6.66
CA LEU A 114 11.12 12.08 -6.97
C LEU A 114 11.85 11.72 -5.67
N ALA A 115 12.53 10.58 -5.66
CA ALA A 115 13.26 10.09 -4.49
C ALA A 115 14.34 11.08 -4.03
N VAL A 116 15.07 11.66 -4.95
CA VAL A 116 16.13 12.65 -4.68
C VAL A 116 15.62 13.90 -3.95
N MET A 117 14.34 14.26 -4.13
CA MET A 117 13.72 15.41 -3.47
C MET A 117 13.20 15.08 -2.07
N GLN A 118 13.29 13.84 -1.65
CA GLN A 118 12.85 13.38 -0.34
C GLN A 118 14.02 13.12 0.62
N GLU A 119 15.24 13.43 0.21
CA GLU A 119 16.41 13.32 1.08
C GLU A 119 16.21 14.14 2.36
N GLY A 120 16.55 13.55 3.50
CA GLY A 120 16.37 14.16 4.82
C GLY A 120 14.95 14.12 5.39
N LYS A 121 13.93 13.76 4.60
CA LYS A 121 12.54 13.65 5.05
C LYS A 121 12.21 12.26 5.61
N GLN A 122 11.21 12.21 6.48
CA GLN A 122 10.68 10.96 7.04
C GLN A 122 9.60 10.40 6.11
N ILE A 123 9.85 9.26 5.50
CA ILE A 123 8.88 8.54 4.68
C ILE A 123 8.31 7.39 5.51
N VAL A 124 6.99 7.36 5.66
CA VAL A 124 6.28 6.26 6.32
C VAL A 124 5.34 5.60 5.31
N THR A 125 5.50 4.29 5.14
CA THR A 125 4.62 3.44 4.33
C THR A 125 3.65 2.68 5.23
N VAL A 126 2.71 1.95 4.64
CA VAL A 126 1.76 1.13 5.41
C VAL A 126 2.46 0.11 6.31
N GLU A 127 3.62 -0.40 5.88
CA GLU A 127 4.44 -1.34 6.67
C GLU A 127 5.07 -0.68 7.90
N GLY A 128 5.29 0.63 7.86
CA GLY A 128 5.90 1.38 8.96
C GLY A 128 4.91 1.90 9.99
N LEU A 129 3.60 1.73 9.80
CA LEU A 129 2.57 2.18 10.73
C LEU A 129 2.45 1.27 11.96
N ALA A 130 2.59 -0.04 11.78
CA ALA A 130 2.58 -1.01 12.87
C ALA A 130 3.88 -0.95 13.68
N LYS A 131 3.79 -1.27 14.97
CA LYS A 131 4.94 -1.39 15.89
C LYS A 131 5.09 -2.85 16.32
N GLY A 132 5.97 -3.59 15.66
CA GLY A 132 6.04 -5.04 15.81
C GLY A 132 4.71 -5.69 15.44
N ASP A 133 4.15 -6.48 16.35
CA ASP A 133 2.87 -7.18 16.15
C ASP A 133 1.64 -6.30 16.49
N VAL A 134 1.85 -5.06 16.92
CA VAL A 134 0.76 -4.13 17.27
C VAL A 134 0.39 -3.28 16.07
N LEU A 135 -0.80 -3.51 15.53
CA LEU A 135 -1.34 -2.72 14.42
C LEU A 135 -1.60 -1.27 14.83
N HIS A 136 -1.44 -0.36 13.89
CA HIS A 136 -1.93 1.01 14.06
C HIS A 136 -3.46 1.00 14.17
N PRO A 137 -4.10 1.87 15.00
CA PRO A 137 -5.56 1.88 15.16
C PRO A 137 -6.35 1.92 13.85
N VAL A 138 -5.89 2.67 12.86
CA VAL A 138 -6.50 2.69 11.52
C VAL A 138 -6.40 1.32 10.83
N GLN A 139 -5.27 0.61 10.94
CA GLN A 139 -5.13 -0.73 10.35
C GLN A 139 -6.11 -1.72 11.00
N ALA A 140 -6.22 -1.69 12.32
CA ALA A 140 -7.17 -2.53 13.04
C ALA A 140 -8.63 -2.22 12.65
N ALA A 141 -9.00 -0.94 12.61
CA ALA A 141 -10.34 -0.52 12.22
C ALA A 141 -10.70 -0.92 10.77
N PHE A 142 -9.74 -0.91 9.85
CA PHE A 142 -9.96 -1.40 8.48
C PHE A 142 -10.28 -2.89 8.43
N ILE A 143 -9.70 -3.70 9.32
CA ILE A 143 -10.01 -5.13 9.45
C ILE A 143 -11.42 -5.31 10.04
N GLU A 144 -11.73 -4.59 11.13
CA GLU A 144 -12.97 -4.71 11.86
C GLU A 144 -14.21 -4.25 11.07
N ASN A 145 -14.04 -3.30 10.13
CA ASN A 145 -15.12 -2.72 9.32
C ASN A 145 -15.12 -3.16 7.86
N ASP A 146 -14.42 -4.22 7.51
CA ASP A 146 -14.27 -4.67 6.12
C ASP A 146 -13.88 -3.53 5.15
N GLY A 147 -12.97 -2.66 5.58
CA GLY A 147 -12.48 -1.49 4.81
C GLY A 147 -11.71 -1.86 3.54
N PHE A 148 -11.75 -3.12 3.11
CA PHE A 148 -11.09 -3.62 1.91
C PHE A 148 -11.78 -4.89 1.38
N GLN A 149 -11.58 -5.15 0.07
CA GLN A 149 -11.95 -6.43 -0.58
C GLN A 149 -10.70 -7.03 -1.23
N CYS A 150 -10.31 -6.59 -2.45
CA CYS A 150 -9.11 -7.12 -3.09
C CYS A 150 -7.79 -6.68 -2.40
N GLY A 151 -7.82 -5.70 -1.53
CA GLY A 151 -6.66 -5.18 -0.79
C GLY A 151 -5.72 -4.28 -1.59
N TYR A 152 -5.93 -4.07 -2.90
CA TYR A 152 -4.99 -3.34 -3.75
C TYR A 152 -4.88 -1.84 -3.38
N CYS A 153 -5.99 -1.15 -3.17
CA CYS A 153 -6.00 0.26 -2.77
C CYS A 153 -5.76 0.45 -1.26
N THR A 154 -5.88 -0.60 -0.46
CA THR A 154 -5.92 -0.54 1.00
C THR A 154 -4.70 0.13 1.63
N PRO A 155 -3.45 -0.14 1.22
CA PRO A 155 -2.29 0.56 1.76
C PRO A 155 -2.38 2.07 1.60
N GLY A 156 -2.79 2.54 0.42
CA GLY A 156 -2.99 3.95 0.15
C GLY A 156 -4.14 4.55 0.95
N GLN A 157 -5.26 3.83 1.09
CA GLN A 157 -6.41 4.25 1.90
C GLN A 157 -6.04 4.38 3.39
N ILE A 158 -5.27 3.44 3.94
CA ILE A 158 -4.80 3.49 5.33
C ILE A 158 -3.89 4.69 5.54
N CYS A 159 -2.87 4.91 4.69
CA CYS A 159 -1.98 6.07 4.80
C CYS A 159 -2.75 7.38 4.66
N ALA A 160 -3.70 7.47 3.72
CA ALA A 160 -4.54 8.65 3.55
C ALA A 160 -5.45 8.89 4.77
N SER A 161 -5.98 7.83 5.39
CA SER A 161 -6.79 7.93 6.61
C SER A 161 -5.96 8.42 7.80
N VAL A 162 -4.72 7.93 7.95
CA VAL A 162 -3.81 8.43 9.00
C VAL A 162 -3.52 9.92 8.82
N ALA A 163 -3.24 10.35 7.58
CA ALA A 163 -3.02 11.77 7.28
C ALA A 163 -4.28 12.62 7.53
N LEU A 164 -5.46 12.10 7.16
CA LEU A 164 -6.75 12.74 7.41
C LEU A 164 -6.93 13.07 8.89
N LEU A 165 -6.67 12.11 9.78
CA LEU A 165 -6.79 12.32 11.22
C LEU A 165 -5.88 13.44 11.72
N ASP A 166 -4.67 13.51 11.19
CA ASP A 166 -3.71 14.55 11.55
C ASP A 166 -4.07 15.94 10.96
N GLU A 167 -4.56 15.96 9.73
CA GLU A 167 -5.08 17.19 9.10
C GLU A 167 -6.25 17.80 9.88
N VAL A 168 -7.20 16.96 10.32
CA VAL A 168 -8.32 17.43 11.15
C VAL A 168 -7.82 17.96 12.50
N LYS A 169 -6.87 17.27 13.16
CA LYS A 169 -6.26 17.76 14.41
C LYS A 169 -5.57 19.11 14.23
N ARG A 170 -4.96 19.36 13.10
CA ARG A 170 -4.30 20.63 12.77
C ARG A 170 -5.30 21.72 12.33
N GLY A 171 -6.60 21.43 12.30
CA GLY A 171 -7.61 22.37 11.87
C GLY A 171 -7.57 22.67 10.36
N CYS A 172 -7.17 21.72 9.54
CA CYS A 172 -7.22 21.89 8.08
C CYS A 172 -8.65 21.74 7.57
N ALA A 173 -9.15 22.74 6.85
CA ALA A 173 -10.43 22.66 6.16
C ALA A 173 -10.37 21.69 4.96
N SER A 174 -11.53 21.19 4.52
CA SER A 174 -11.72 20.47 3.26
C SER A 174 -12.58 21.27 2.28
N ALA A 175 -12.78 20.77 1.05
CA ALA A 175 -13.63 21.44 0.08
C ALA A 175 -15.12 21.47 0.48
N VAL A 176 -15.54 20.60 1.40
CA VAL A 176 -16.93 20.54 1.90
C VAL A 176 -17.10 21.14 3.30
N THR A 177 -16.04 21.72 3.89
CA THR A 177 -16.14 22.41 5.17
C THR A 177 -17.01 23.66 5.03
N ALA A 178 -18.20 23.62 5.63
CA ALA A 178 -19.21 24.66 5.45
C ALA A 178 -18.84 25.98 6.15
N ASP A 179 -18.18 25.92 7.30
CA ASP A 179 -17.78 27.09 8.09
C ASP A 179 -16.28 27.01 8.40
N LEU A 180 -15.51 27.87 7.76
CA LEU A 180 -14.05 27.96 7.94
C LEU A 180 -13.65 28.55 9.29
N ALA A 181 -14.55 29.21 10.01
CA ALA A 181 -14.31 29.70 11.37
C ALA A 181 -14.49 28.58 12.41
N ASN A 182 -15.26 27.54 12.07
CA ASN A 182 -15.57 26.41 12.94
C ASN A 182 -15.26 25.08 12.23
N ILE A 183 -13.98 24.79 12.02
CA ILE A 183 -13.52 23.57 11.35
C ILE A 183 -13.88 22.34 12.20
N PRO A 184 -14.43 21.26 11.60
CA PRO A 184 -14.78 20.04 12.32
C PRO A 184 -13.61 19.46 13.10
N GLN A 185 -13.92 19.00 14.31
CA GLN A 185 -12.99 18.21 15.13
C GLN A 185 -13.19 16.72 14.87
N LEU A 186 -12.27 15.88 15.32
CA LEU A 186 -12.36 14.43 15.12
C LEU A 186 -13.69 13.83 15.60
N THR A 187 -14.22 14.32 16.72
CA THR A 187 -15.44 13.81 17.36
C THR A 187 -16.73 14.17 16.62
N ASN A 188 -16.69 15.15 15.71
CA ASN A 188 -17.85 15.60 14.91
C ASN A 188 -17.57 15.62 13.40
N LEU A 189 -16.57 14.85 12.96
CA LEU A 189 -16.20 14.71 11.56
C LEU A 189 -17.31 13.91 10.83
N ASN A 190 -18.09 14.56 9.98
CA ASN A 190 -19.19 13.90 9.29
C ASN A 190 -18.70 13.10 8.06
N ASP A 191 -19.61 12.28 7.51
CA ASP A 191 -19.35 11.44 6.32
C ASP A 191 -18.84 12.23 5.11
N ALA A 192 -19.39 13.42 4.86
CA ALA A 192 -19.02 14.24 3.72
C ALA A 192 -17.55 14.68 3.83
N GLU A 193 -17.12 15.11 5.02
CA GLU A 193 -15.72 15.47 5.32
C GLU A 193 -14.78 14.26 5.15
N ILE A 194 -15.18 13.08 5.64
CA ILE A 194 -14.36 11.86 5.49
C ILE A 194 -14.23 11.49 4.03
N LYS A 195 -15.34 11.46 3.28
CA LYS A 195 -15.37 11.08 1.86
C LYS A 195 -14.56 12.06 1.01
N GLU A 196 -14.71 13.37 1.28
CA GLU A 196 -13.95 14.39 0.55
C GLU A 196 -12.45 14.24 0.79
N ARG A 197 -12.02 14.10 2.04
CA ARG A 197 -10.60 13.93 2.38
C ARG A 197 -9.98 12.64 1.82
N LEU A 198 -10.79 11.64 1.52
CA LEU A 198 -10.35 10.38 0.91
C LEU A 198 -10.63 10.31 -0.61
N SER A 199 -11.20 11.35 -1.22
CA SER A 199 -11.60 11.36 -2.64
C SER A 199 -10.45 11.08 -3.62
N GLY A 200 -9.22 11.41 -3.23
CA GLY A 200 -8.01 11.12 -4.01
C GLY A 200 -7.56 9.64 -3.98
N ASN A 201 -8.25 8.77 -3.23
CA ASN A 201 -7.90 7.36 -3.08
C ASN A 201 -9.04 6.47 -3.60
N LEU A 202 -8.87 5.91 -4.81
CA LEU A 202 -9.91 5.15 -5.50
C LEU A 202 -9.94 3.69 -5.07
N CYS A 203 -11.15 3.16 -4.83
CA CYS A 203 -11.41 1.74 -4.60
C CYS A 203 -12.31 1.17 -5.69
N ARG A 204 -11.78 0.31 -6.57
CA ARG A 204 -12.57 -0.33 -7.63
C ARG A 204 -13.58 -1.35 -7.11
N CYS A 205 -13.32 -1.94 -5.95
CA CYS A 205 -14.21 -2.89 -5.30
C CYS A 205 -15.35 -2.23 -4.52
N SER A 206 -15.39 -0.89 -4.45
CA SER A 206 -16.42 -0.13 -3.74
C SER A 206 -16.49 -0.37 -2.22
N ALA A 207 -15.36 -0.63 -1.57
CA ALA A 207 -15.29 -0.81 -0.11
C ALA A 207 -15.44 0.51 0.68
N TYR A 208 -15.93 1.58 0.05
CA TYR A 208 -15.97 2.92 0.64
C TYR A 208 -16.76 3.00 1.95
N ASN A 209 -17.87 2.26 2.08
CA ASN A 209 -18.65 2.26 3.32
C ASN A 209 -17.83 1.72 4.51
N GLY A 210 -17.11 0.61 4.32
CA GLY A 210 -16.22 0.07 5.34
C GLY A 210 -15.04 1.01 5.64
N ILE A 211 -14.49 1.68 4.63
CA ILE A 211 -13.40 2.66 4.80
C ILE A 211 -13.89 3.84 5.65
N VAL A 212 -15.07 4.39 5.37
CA VAL A 212 -15.67 5.49 6.14
C VAL A 212 -15.95 5.04 7.57
N ALA A 213 -16.54 3.85 7.76
CA ALA A 213 -16.80 3.28 9.07
C ALA A 213 -15.52 3.08 9.90
N ALA A 214 -14.44 2.62 9.26
CA ALA A 214 -13.14 2.49 9.92
C ALA A 214 -12.59 3.84 10.42
N VAL A 215 -12.72 4.91 9.63
CA VAL A 215 -12.31 6.25 10.06
C VAL A 215 -13.20 6.73 11.21
N GLN A 216 -14.53 6.56 11.12
CA GLN A 216 -15.46 6.92 12.19
C GLN A 216 -15.13 6.21 13.51
N GLN A 217 -14.86 4.91 13.46
CA GLN A 217 -14.45 4.14 14.64
C GLN A 217 -13.20 4.75 15.31
N VAL A 218 -12.19 5.08 14.53
CA VAL A 218 -10.94 5.64 15.08
C VAL A 218 -11.13 7.06 15.64
N THR A 219 -12.11 7.80 15.12
CA THR A 219 -12.48 9.13 15.65
C THR A 219 -13.40 9.07 16.87
N GLY A 220 -13.77 7.87 17.35
CA GLY A 220 -14.67 7.67 18.48
C GLY A 220 -16.15 7.86 18.14
N GLN A 221 -16.49 7.87 16.85
CA GLN A 221 -17.88 7.88 16.38
C GLN A 221 -18.39 6.45 16.22
N ALA A 222 -19.69 6.23 16.45
CA ALA A 222 -20.30 4.93 16.14
C ALA A 222 -20.34 4.75 14.60
N PRO A 223 -19.86 3.62 14.06
CA PRO A 223 -20.01 3.34 12.64
C PRO A 223 -21.50 3.29 12.26
N PRO A 224 -21.86 3.66 11.02
CA PRO A 224 -23.25 3.58 10.58
C PRO A 224 -23.77 2.14 10.72
N SER A 225 -25.02 1.98 11.17
CA SER A 225 -25.61 0.65 11.30
C SER A 225 -25.61 -0.06 9.93
N PRO A 226 -25.47 -1.40 9.89
CA PRO A 226 -25.51 -2.16 8.64
C PRO A 226 -26.77 -1.88 7.80
N ALA A 227 -27.90 -1.57 8.45
CA ALA A 227 -29.15 -1.18 7.79
C ALA A 227 -29.04 0.17 7.02
N ALA A 228 -28.32 1.15 7.54
CA ALA A 228 -28.11 2.42 6.85
C ALA A 228 -27.20 2.27 5.62
N ALA A 229 -26.23 1.36 5.66
CA ALA A 229 -25.37 1.05 4.51
C ALA A 229 -26.14 0.39 3.35
N MET A 230 -27.17 -0.42 3.63
CA MET A 230 -28.04 -1.02 2.61
C MET A 230 -28.93 0.01 1.90
N LEU A 231 -29.46 0.99 2.62
CA LEU A 231 -30.38 1.99 2.05
C LEU A 231 -29.72 2.93 1.05
N VAL A 232 -28.41 3.15 1.14
CA VAL A 232 -27.67 3.98 0.16
C VAL A 232 -27.52 3.26 -1.18
N HIS A 233 -27.53 1.92 -1.18
CA HIS A 233 -27.43 1.12 -2.41
C HIS A 233 -28.74 1.12 -3.22
N GLU A 234 -29.91 1.25 -2.56
CA GLU A 234 -31.20 1.27 -3.25
C GLU A 234 -31.58 2.64 -3.84
N ALA A 235 -31.06 3.73 -3.26
CA ALA A 235 -31.35 5.09 -3.74
C ALA A 235 -30.54 5.51 -4.97
N GLY A 236 -29.46 4.80 -5.34
CA GLY A 236 -28.62 5.07 -6.51
C GLY A 236 -29.06 4.37 -7.80
N GLY A 237 -30.17 3.63 -7.79
CA GLY A 237 -30.65 2.83 -8.90
C GLY A 237 -31.69 3.47 -9.83
N ALA A 238 -31.96 4.76 -9.69
CA ALA A 238 -32.92 5.47 -10.52
C ALA A 238 -32.34 6.81 -11.03
N ALA A 239 -31.49 6.75 -12.05
CA ALA A 239 -31.20 7.84 -12.97
C ALA A 239 -30.60 7.27 -14.25
#